data_464302adaeb28a0822d20ad2be7625e3
#
_entry.id   464302adaeb28a0822d20ad2be7625e3
#
_cell.length_a   1.000
_cell.length_b   1.000
_cell.length_c   1.000
_cell.angle_alpha   90.00
_cell.angle_beta   90.00
_cell.angle_gamma   90.00
#
_symmetry.space_group_name_H-M   'P 1'
#
loop_
_entity.id
_entity.type
_entity.pdbx_description
1 polymer ?
#
loop_
_entity_poly.entity_id
_entity_poly.type
_entity_poly.pdbx_seq_one_letter_code
_entity_poly.pdbx_strand_id
1 'polypeptide(L)'
;MMKRVRDPSPFLCSGIGMEDKEDIFEPDKVFRASTAAVVQLPRIYICSRTHAQLSQLIKGLKSTKYTPSMAVLGSREQMCIHPSVMLSETKNEDCSKLIGGGDSSGCSFFQAANVMANHSSMRVVWDIEDIVTKGRQFRACPYFTAMDIAHRSDVVFCPYNFVIDKLIRESSGIDLKNNIVIFDEAHNLEDQCREATSFSVTVSLITAVIEMLGNCKNFPNCPAAVAELMVALSLIPYWIKDSAKAMRNEGSGEMILEFVAEQVPFQFNKMGLTRNTVKELATKAAKVQDWHKEIIELSEAPDAFRWVCPTDGKTHTVVPAFTVSMRSIQMILLVTGYAHEFEIDYAICLQQKPMDTEVKVHIWCLNPGVAFKDLREQCRSVVLTSGALRMTELEPSSRHCFVI
;
A
#
# COMPACT_ATOMS: atom_id res chain seq x y z
N MET A 1 10.63 20.62 -22.47
CA MET A 1 11.55 21.54 -21.77
C MET A 1 10.95 22.94 -21.81
N MET A 2 10.13 23.33 -20.83
CA MET A 2 9.70 24.72 -20.64
C MET A 2 9.41 24.94 -19.15
N LYS A 3 10.29 25.67 -18.50
CA LYS A 3 10.13 26.16 -17.14
C LYS A 3 9.04 27.23 -17.13
N ARG A 4 8.00 27.05 -16.31
CA ARG A 4 7.06 28.13 -15.97
C ARG A 4 7.66 28.98 -14.86
N VAL A 5 8.08 30.19 -15.23
CA VAL A 5 8.32 31.31 -14.32
C VAL A 5 6.96 31.92 -14.03
N ARG A 6 6.55 32.01 -12.76
CA ARG A 6 5.43 32.85 -12.32
C ARG A 6 6.00 34.23 -11.98
N ASP A 7 5.57 35.25 -12.70
CA ASP A 7 5.82 36.65 -12.37
C ASP A 7 5.04 37.05 -11.11
N PRO A 8 5.66 37.75 -10.17
CA PRO A 8 4.96 38.45 -9.12
C PRO A 8 4.57 39.86 -9.59
N SER A 9 3.31 40.22 -9.53
CA SER A 9 2.81 41.57 -9.76
C SER A 9 3.29 42.54 -8.68
N PRO A 10 3.55 43.81 -9.04
CA PRO A 10 4.15 44.79 -8.14
C PRO A 10 3.11 45.48 -7.27
N PHE A 11 3.39 45.56 -5.97
CA PHE A 11 2.75 46.56 -5.07
C PHE A 11 3.48 47.89 -5.20
N LEU A 12 2.77 48.90 -5.67
CA LEU A 12 3.18 50.28 -5.64
C LEU A 12 3.12 50.84 -4.21
N CYS A 13 4.21 51.41 -3.73
CA CYS A 13 4.14 52.44 -2.68
C CYS A 13 4.97 53.64 -3.13
N SER A 14 4.33 54.76 -3.08
CA SER A 14 4.76 56.08 -3.48
C SER A 14 5.74 56.76 -2.51
N GLY A 15 6.75 57.41 -3.04
CA GLY A 15 7.19 58.74 -2.69
C GLY A 15 8.20 58.93 -1.56
N ILE A 16 9.36 59.47 -1.85
CA ILE A 16 9.92 60.75 -1.37
C ILE A 16 11.46 60.75 -1.63
N GLY A 17 11.93 61.84 -2.27
CA GLY A 17 13.19 62.51 -2.00
C GLY A 17 14.39 62.15 -2.87
N MET A 18 14.71 63.04 -3.82
CA MET A 18 15.98 63.19 -4.55
C MET A 18 17.13 63.44 -3.58
N GLU A 19 18.27 62.83 -3.87
CA GLU A 19 19.60 63.49 -3.87
C GLU A 19 20.59 62.68 -4.70
N ASP A 20 21.20 63.41 -5.64
CA ASP A 20 22.19 62.91 -6.59
C ASP A 20 23.50 62.55 -5.89
N LYS A 21 24.04 61.34 -6.16
CA LYS A 21 25.50 61.09 -6.19
C LYS A 21 25.80 60.02 -7.24
N GLU A 22 26.53 60.45 -8.24
CA GLU A 22 27.24 59.60 -9.18
C GLU A 22 28.17 58.66 -8.41
N ASP A 23 27.95 57.37 -8.49
CA ASP A 23 28.90 56.34 -8.11
C ASP A 23 29.07 55.33 -9.24
N ILE A 24 30.32 55.24 -9.62
CA ILE A 24 30.95 54.48 -10.68
C ILE A 24 30.49 53.01 -10.68
N PHE A 25 29.96 52.57 -11.82
CA PHE A 25 29.53 51.21 -12.07
C PHE A 25 30.76 50.29 -12.22
N GLU A 26 31.12 49.48 -11.23
CA GLU A 26 32.02 48.33 -11.36
C GLU A 26 31.25 47.09 -11.83
N PRO A 27 31.57 46.47 -12.98
CA PRO A 27 30.78 45.33 -13.51
C PRO A 27 31.27 43.96 -13.10
N ASP A 28 31.72 43.72 -11.87
CA ASP A 28 32.20 42.39 -11.44
C ASP A 28 31.81 42.01 -10.01
N LYS A 29 30.52 42.13 -9.69
CA LYS A 29 29.95 41.32 -8.61
C LYS A 29 28.91 40.37 -9.18
N VAL A 30 29.39 39.21 -9.64
CA VAL A 30 28.56 38.02 -9.88
C VAL A 30 27.68 37.81 -8.65
N PHE A 31 26.41 38.15 -8.79
CA PHE A 31 25.38 37.75 -7.86
C PHE A 31 25.35 36.20 -7.85
N ARG A 32 26.04 35.60 -6.89
CA ARG A 32 25.78 34.21 -6.55
C ARG A 32 24.33 34.16 -6.06
N ALA A 33 23.44 33.79 -6.97
CA ALA A 33 22.11 33.37 -6.58
C ALA A 33 22.31 32.29 -5.53
N SER A 34 22.03 32.62 -4.28
CA SER A 34 21.83 31.61 -3.25
C SER A 34 20.82 30.64 -3.83
N THR A 35 21.17 29.37 -3.95
CA THR A 35 20.24 28.29 -4.26
C THR A 35 19.20 28.30 -3.13
N ALA A 36 18.14 29.08 -3.33
CA ALA A 36 16.97 28.99 -2.48
C ALA A 36 16.54 27.53 -2.52
N ALA A 37 16.68 26.85 -1.42
CA ALA A 37 16.20 25.48 -1.29
C ALA A 37 14.75 25.50 -1.78
N VAL A 38 14.45 24.73 -2.82
CA VAL A 38 13.09 24.61 -3.34
C VAL A 38 12.28 24.04 -2.17
N VAL A 39 11.48 24.90 -1.52
CA VAL A 39 10.60 24.47 -0.43
C VAL A 39 9.55 23.58 -1.08
N GLN A 40 9.74 22.28 -0.95
CA GLN A 40 8.79 21.31 -1.43
C GLN A 40 7.55 21.38 -0.51
N LEU A 41 6.45 21.84 -1.07
CA LEU A 41 5.18 21.90 -0.34
C LEU A 41 4.73 20.49 0.02
N PRO A 42 4.17 20.29 1.23
CA PRO A 42 3.64 18.99 1.62
C PRO A 42 2.48 18.61 0.71
N ARG A 43 2.41 17.34 0.33
CA ARG A 43 1.24 16.76 -0.33
C ARG A 43 0.15 16.54 0.70
N ILE A 44 -1.11 16.65 0.28
CA ILE A 44 -2.27 16.43 1.13
C ILE A 44 -2.97 15.15 0.67
N TYR A 45 -3.05 14.16 1.55
CA TYR A 45 -3.88 12.97 1.36
C TYR A 45 -5.21 13.18 2.08
N ILE A 46 -6.31 13.13 1.35
CA ILE A 46 -7.68 13.22 1.88
C ILE A 46 -8.30 11.84 1.77
N CYS A 47 -8.54 11.23 2.92
CA CYS A 47 -8.94 9.84 3.04
C CYS A 47 -10.37 9.74 3.57
N SER A 48 -11.19 8.85 2.99
CA SER A 48 -12.51 8.52 3.51
C SER A 48 -12.77 7.02 3.43
N ARG A 49 -13.82 6.53 4.11
CA ARG A 49 -14.14 5.11 4.17
C ARG A 49 -14.58 4.57 2.81
N THR A 50 -15.39 5.31 2.07
CA THR A 50 -16.03 4.86 0.84
C THR A 50 -15.77 5.78 -0.34
N HIS A 51 -15.81 5.22 -1.55
CA HIS A 51 -15.71 6.00 -2.78
C HIS A 51 -16.84 7.02 -2.95
N ALA A 52 -18.05 6.72 -2.44
CA ALA A 52 -19.18 7.65 -2.46
C ALA A 52 -18.89 8.93 -1.65
N GLN A 53 -18.29 8.79 -0.46
CA GLN A 53 -17.86 9.92 0.35
C GLN A 53 -16.75 10.73 -0.35
N LEU A 54 -15.75 10.04 -0.93
CA LEU A 54 -14.72 10.71 -1.73
C LEU A 54 -15.32 11.49 -2.90
N SER A 55 -16.29 10.92 -3.62
CA SER A 55 -16.99 11.62 -4.70
C SER A 55 -17.74 12.86 -4.23
N GLN A 56 -18.30 12.86 -3.01
CA GLN A 56 -18.92 14.04 -2.40
C GLN A 56 -17.90 15.14 -2.11
N LEU A 57 -16.75 14.80 -1.54
CA LEU A 57 -15.67 15.75 -1.29
C LEU A 57 -15.14 16.35 -2.61
N ILE A 58 -14.97 15.54 -3.64
CA ILE A 58 -14.54 15.96 -4.98
C ILE A 58 -15.59 16.88 -5.63
N LYS A 59 -16.89 16.57 -5.50
CA LYS A 59 -17.97 17.47 -5.95
C LYS A 59 -17.92 18.81 -5.24
N GLY A 60 -17.65 18.80 -3.93
CA GLY A 60 -17.40 20.01 -3.17
C GLY A 60 -16.23 20.82 -3.74
N LEU A 61 -15.11 20.18 -4.04
CA LEU A 61 -13.96 20.83 -4.68
C LEU A 61 -14.30 21.36 -6.08
N LYS A 62 -15.04 20.60 -6.92
CA LYS A 62 -15.52 21.05 -8.24
C LYS A 62 -16.38 22.31 -8.16
N SER A 63 -17.08 22.55 -7.04
CA SER A 63 -17.93 23.76 -6.85
C SER A 63 -17.13 25.01 -6.43
N THR A 64 -15.85 24.85 -6.13
CA THR A 64 -14.96 25.96 -5.77
C THR A 64 -14.20 26.50 -6.99
N LYS A 65 -13.53 27.64 -6.80
CA LYS A 65 -12.62 28.19 -7.82
C LYS A 65 -11.22 27.56 -7.82
N TYR A 66 -10.95 26.62 -6.91
CA TYR A 66 -9.64 26.01 -6.76
C TYR A 66 -9.53 24.79 -7.67
N THR A 67 -8.43 24.72 -8.42
CA THR A 67 -8.09 23.61 -9.31
C THR A 67 -6.69 23.08 -8.99
N PRO A 68 -6.49 22.41 -7.84
CA PRO A 68 -5.20 21.85 -7.49
C PRO A 68 -4.81 20.74 -8.46
N SER A 69 -3.53 20.45 -8.57
CA SER A 69 -3.07 19.20 -9.16
C SER A 69 -3.53 18.06 -8.24
N MET A 70 -4.40 17.17 -8.74
CA MET A 70 -5.04 16.17 -7.90
C MET A 70 -5.12 14.79 -8.55
N ALA A 71 -5.21 13.78 -7.69
CA ALA A 71 -5.52 12.41 -8.08
C ALA A 71 -6.59 11.80 -7.19
N VAL A 72 -7.26 10.77 -7.73
CA VAL A 72 -8.18 9.93 -6.97
C VAL A 72 -7.70 8.49 -7.10
N LEU A 73 -7.36 7.86 -5.99
CA LEU A 73 -6.98 6.45 -5.95
C LEU A 73 -8.21 5.58 -5.66
N GLY A 74 -8.27 4.44 -6.27
CA GLY A 74 -9.32 3.45 -6.06
C GLY A 74 -8.83 2.04 -6.38
N SER A 75 -9.64 1.05 -6.01
CA SER A 75 -9.32 -0.34 -6.29
C SER A 75 -9.53 -0.70 -7.77
N ARG A 76 -8.95 -1.83 -8.20
CA ARG A 76 -9.24 -2.40 -9.51
C ARG A 76 -10.72 -2.78 -9.68
N GLU A 77 -11.43 -3.04 -8.57
CA GLU A 77 -12.89 -3.23 -8.58
C GLU A 77 -13.63 -2.04 -9.21
N GLN A 78 -13.17 -0.83 -8.89
CA GLN A 78 -13.80 0.42 -9.32
C GLN A 78 -13.27 0.93 -10.66
N MET A 79 -12.01 0.66 -10.98
CA MET A 79 -11.31 1.33 -12.06
C MET A 79 -10.97 0.44 -13.26
N CYS A 80 -10.97 -0.90 -13.12
CA CYS A 80 -10.59 -1.77 -14.22
C CYS A 80 -11.65 -1.73 -15.33
N ILE A 81 -11.18 -1.58 -16.59
CA ILE A 81 -12.01 -1.57 -17.79
C ILE A 81 -11.71 -2.74 -18.75
N HIS A 82 -10.79 -3.63 -18.36
CA HIS A 82 -10.46 -4.80 -19.17
C HIS A 82 -11.60 -5.82 -19.14
N PRO A 83 -12.13 -6.27 -20.29
CA PRO A 83 -13.37 -7.05 -20.35
C PRO A 83 -13.35 -8.33 -19.51
N SER A 84 -12.25 -9.11 -19.56
CA SER A 84 -12.15 -10.36 -18.80
C SER A 84 -11.93 -10.10 -17.30
N VAL A 85 -11.11 -9.10 -16.94
CA VAL A 85 -10.80 -8.78 -15.54
C VAL A 85 -12.00 -8.17 -14.82
N MET A 86 -12.81 -7.37 -15.50
CA MET A 86 -14.03 -6.81 -14.92
C MET A 86 -15.02 -7.88 -14.40
N LEU A 87 -15.07 -9.02 -15.08
CA LEU A 87 -15.97 -10.13 -14.75
C LEU A 87 -15.36 -11.11 -13.73
N SER A 88 -14.10 -10.96 -13.41
CA SER A 88 -13.39 -11.84 -12.48
C SER A 88 -13.72 -11.52 -11.02
N GLU A 89 -13.79 -12.54 -10.18
CA GLU A 89 -13.84 -12.42 -8.73
C GLU A 89 -12.45 -12.09 -8.14
N THR A 90 -11.37 -12.43 -8.87
CA THR A 90 -9.97 -12.24 -8.48
C THR A 90 -9.26 -11.17 -9.33
N LYS A 91 -9.88 -9.99 -9.46
CA LYS A 91 -9.42 -8.91 -10.36
C LYS A 91 -7.94 -8.51 -10.16
N ASN A 92 -7.47 -8.50 -8.92
CA ASN A 92 -6.08 -8.13 -8.63
C ASN A 92 -5.10 -9.17 -9.19
N GLU A 93 -5.41 -10.46 -9.04
CA GLU A 93 -4.60 -11.56 -9.53
C GLU A 93 -4.59 -11.62 -11.04
N ASP A 94 -5.78 -11.54 -11.66
CA ASP A 94 -5.91 -11.62 -13.10
C ASP A 94 -5.33 -10.40 -13.82
N CYS A 95 -5.45 -9.21 -13.22
CA CYS A 95 -4.74 -8.03 -13.69
C CYS A 95 -3.21 -8.23 -13.62
N SER A 96 -2.71 -8.78 -12.52
CA SER A 96 -1.27 -9.05 -12.36
C SER A 96 -0.76 -10.06 -13.37
N LYS A 97 -1.54 -11.11 -13.68
CA LYS A 97 -1.22 -12.09 -14.73
C LYS A 97 -1.11 -11.43 -16.11
N LEU A 98 -2.09 -10.56 -16.45
CA LEU A 98 -2.09 -9.86 -17.73
C LEU A 98 -0.94 -8.87 -17.88
N ILE A 99 -0.55 -8.18 -16.81
CA ILE A 99 0.56 -7.21 -16.84
C ILE A 99 1.90 -7.94 -16.84
N GLY A 100 2.00 -9.05 -16.11
CA GLY A 100 3.20 -9.88 -16.01
C GLY A 100 3.49 -10.75 -17.24
N GLY A 101 2.76 -10.61 -18.35
CA GLY A 101 3.08 -11.27 -19.62
C GLY A 101 2.64 -12.73 -19.76
N GLY A 102 1.67 -13.19 -18.96
CA GLY A 102 1.16 -14.57 -19.03
C GLY A 102 0.45 -14.93 -20.35
N ASP A 103 -0.11 -13.94 -21.04
CA ASP A 103 -0.71 -14.06 -22.37
C ASP A 103 0.05 -13.18 -23.37
N SER A 104 0.27 -13.70 -24.56
CA SER A 104 1.08 -13.11 -25.64
C SER A 104 0.70 -11.69 -26.08
N SER A 105 -0.35 -11.09 -25.53
CA SER A 105 -0.80 -9.73 -25.85
C SER A 105 -0.75 -8.75 -24.68
N GLY A 106 -0.60 -9.22 -23.42
CA GLY A 106 -0.62 -8.35 -22.23
C GLY A 106 -1.92 -7.55 -22.08
N CYS A 107 -1.95 -6.62 -21.13
CA CYS A 107 -3.07 -5.69 -21.01
C CYS A 107 -2.84 -4.45 -21.90
N SER A 108 -3.53 -4.37 -23.04
CA SER A 108 -3.41 -3.24 -23.99
C SER A 108 -3.75 -1.87 -23.35
N PHE A 109 -4.64 -1.85 -22.35
CA PHE A 109 -4.97 -0.62 -21.62
C PHE A 109 -3.84 -0.15 -20.71
N PHE A 110 -3.03 -1.06 -20.17
CA PHE A 110 -1.91 -0.72 -19.30
C PHE A 110 -0.84 0.09 -20.03
N GLN A 111 -0.51 -0.30 -21.26
CA GLN A 111 0.52 0.37 -22.07
C GLN A 111 0.20 1.85 -22.34
N ALA A 112 -1.09 2.20 -22.47
CA ALA A 112 -1.51 3.57 -22.72
C ALA A 112 -1.72 4.43 -21.46
N ALA A 113 -1.57 3.86 -20.26
CA ALA A 113 -1.86 4.56 -19.00
C ALA A 113 -1.01 5.83 -18.82
N ASN A 114 0.29 5.77 -19.10
CA ASN A 114 1.19 6.93 -18.99
C ASN A 114 0.83 8.04 -19.99
N VAL A 115 0.43 7.68 -21.22
CA VAL A 115 0.00 8.66 -22.24
C VAL A 115 -1.22 9.41 -21.75
N MET A 116 -2.23 8.72 -21.23
CA MET A 116 -3.42 9.33 -20.66
C MET A 116 -3.08 10.20 -19.43
N ALA A 117 -2.22 9.75 -18.56
CA ALA A 117 -1.81 10.49 -17.36
C ALA A 117 -1.17 11.86 -17.71
N ASN A 118 -0.47 11.96 -18.84
CA ASN A 118 0.15 13.18 -19.32
C ASN A 118 -0.76 14.07 -20.18
N HIS A 119 -1.97 13.59 -20.51
CA HIS A 119 -2.91 14.32 -21.37
C HIS A 119 -3.49 15.54 -20.65
N SER A 120 -3.70 16.65 -21.38
CA SER A 120 -4.22 17.91 -20.83
C SER A 120 -5.59 17.79 -20.19
N SER A 121 -6.43 16.87 -20.66
CA SER A 121 -7.76 16.61 -20.09
C SER A 121 -7.73 16.08 -18.64
N MET A 122 -6.57 15.64 -18.15
CA MET A 122 -6.39 15.18 -16.77
C MET A 122 -5.96 16.30 -15.81
N ARG A 123 -5.85 17.56 -16.29
CA ARG A 123 -5.47 18.73 -15.47
C ARG A 123 -6.66 19.46 -14.82
N VAL A 124 -7.83 18.87 -14.88
CA VAL A 124 -9.05 19.36 -14.22
C VAL A 124 -9.36 18.53 -12.98
N VAL A 125 -10.31 18.97 -12.17
CA VAL A 125 -10.83 18.16 -11.06
C VAL A 125 -11.70 17.04 -11.62
N TRP A 126 -11.39 15.79 -11.30
CA TRP A 126 -12.07 14.58 -11.80
C TRP A 126 -12.32 13.59 -10.66
N ASP A 127 -13.36 12.75 -10.82
CA ASP A 127 -13.68 11.62 -9.93
C ASP A 127 -13.43 10.27 -10.62
N ILE A 128 -13.79 9.18 -9.94
CA ILE A 128 -13.56 7.82 -10.46
C ILE A 128 -14.35 7.58 -11.77
N GLU A 129 -15.56 8.07 -11.84
CA GLU A 129 -16.43 7.94 -13.02
C GLU A 129 -15.83 8.68 -14.23
N ASP A 130 -15.29 9.87 -13.99
CA ASP A 130 -14.63 10.66 -15.03
C ASP A 130 -13.40 9.94 -15.59
N ILE A 131 -12.51 9.41 -14.72
CA ILE A 131 -11.30 8.73 -15.19
C ILE A 131 -11.60 7.41 -15.86
N VAL A 132 -12.62 6.66 -15.42
CA VAL A 132 -13.09 5.43 -16.08
C VAL A 132 -13.64 5.74 -17.47
N THR A 133 -14.44 6.79 -17.58
CA THR A 133 -14.99 7.26 -18.87
C THR A 133 -13.86 7.65 -19.83
N LYS A 134 -12.91 8.44 -19.38
CA LYS A 134 -11.72 8.82 -20.16
C LYS A 134 -10.86 7.60 -20.51
N GLY A 135 -10.69 6.66 -19.58
CA GLY A 135 -9.98 5.42 -19.83
C GLY A 135 -10.55 4.61 -21.00
N ARG A 136 -11.87 4.55 -21.09
CA ARG A 136 -12.55 3.93 -22.25
C ARG A 136 -12.31 4.70 -23.55
N GLN A 137 -12.37 6.04 -23.51
CA GLN A 137 -12.12 6.90 -24.67
C GLN A 137 -10.69 6.79 -25.18
N PHE A 138 -9.71 6.83 -24.29
CA PHE A 138 -8.28 6.75 -24.60
C PHE A 138 -7.76 5.32 -24.76
N ARG A 139 -8.59 4.31 -24.48
CA ARG A 139 -8.19 2.91 -24.39
C ARG A 139 -7.00 2.73 -23.43
N ALA A 140 -7.03 3.41 -22.30
CA ALA A 140 -5.96 3.45 -21.30
C ALA A 140 -6.49 2.99 -19.94
N CYS A 141 -5.64 2.34 -19.14
CA CYS A 141 -6.02 1.83 -17.83
C CYS A 141 -6.26 2.95 -16.82
N PRO A 142 -7.48 3.15 -16.30
CA PRO A 142 -7.78 4.21 -15.31
C PRO A 142 -6.98 4.03 -14.02
N TYR A 143 -6.83 2.79 -13.55
CA TYR A 143 -6.11 2.47 -12.32
C TYR A 143 -4.66 2.93 -12.36
N PHE A 144 -3.89 2.51 -13.38
CA PHE A 144 -2.48 2.90 -13.49
C PHE A 144 -2.30 4.37 -13.87
N THR A 145 -3.23 4.93 -14.64
CA THR A 145 -3.26 6.38 -14.91
C THR A 145 -3.42 7.18 -13.60
N ALA A 146 -4.36 6.78 -12.72
CA ALA A 146 -4.56 7.43 -11.43
C ALA A 146 -3.32 7.34 -10.53
N MET A 147 -2.67 6.17 -10.49
CA MET A 147 -1.43 5.97 -9.73
C MET A 147 -0.29 6.88 -10.23
N ASP A 148 -0.08 6.95 -11.55
CA ASP A 148 0.95 7.81 -12.15
C ASP A 148 0.68 9.31 -11.87
N ILE A 149 -0.57 9.75 -11.94
CA ILE A 149 -0.95 11.12 -11.59
C ILE A 149 -0.73 11.39 -10.10
N ALA A 150 -1.04 10.43 -9.21
CA ALA A 150 -0.91 10.59 -7.77
C ALA A 150 0.54 10.89 -7.33
N HIS A 151 1.54 10.32 -8.01
CA HIS A 151 2.96 10.58 -7.71
C HIS A 151 3.39 12.03 -7.91
N ARG A 152 2.63 12.84 -8.66
CA ARG A 152 2.95 14.24 -8.98
C ARG A 152 1.86 15.23 -8.58
N SER A 153 0.82 14.77 -7.88
CA SER A 153 -0.31 15.59 -7.43
C SER A 153 -0.01 16.26 -6.09
N ASP A 154 -0.60 17.46 -5.89
CA ASP A 154 -0.56 18.18 -4.62
C ASP A 154 -1.60 17.62 -3.63
N VAL A 155 -2.74 17.16 -4.16
CA VAL A 155 -3.84 16.60 -3.38
C VAL A 155 -4.19 15.21 -3.92
N VAL A 156 -4.26 14.21 -3.03
CA VAL A 156 -4.63 12.84 -3.37
C VAL A 156 -5.83 12.42 -2.54
N PHE A 157 -6.93 12.09 -3.22
CA PHE A 157 -8.10 11.48 -2.59
C PHE A 157 -7.98 9.96 -2.65
N CYS A 158 -8.15 9.28 -1.52
CA CYS A 158 -8.03 7.82 -1.48
C CYS A 158 -8.85 7.20 -0.34
N PRO A 159 -9.23 5.91 -0.44
CA PRO A 159 -9.75 5.16 0.70
C PRO A 159 -8.71 5.05 1.82
N TYR A 160 -9.16 4.87 3.06
CA TYR A 160 -8.32 4.77 4.25
C TYR A 160 -7.18 3.75 4.11
N ASN A 161 -7.47 2.58 3.53
CA ASN A 161 -6.53 1.48 3.38
C ASN A 161 -5.27 1.85 2.56
N PHE A 162 -5.35 2.82 1.64
CA PHE A 162 -4.17 3.29 0.91
C PHE A 162 -3.14 3.97 1.81
N VAL A 163 -3.56 4.51 2.95
CA VAL A 163 -2.69 5.22 3.89
C VAL A 163 -2.40 4.36 5.13
N ILE A 164 -3.40 3.63 5.65
CA ILE A 164 -3.28 2.85 6.88
C ILE A 164 -2.55 1.53 6.64
N ASP A 165 -2.95 0.76 5.61
CA ASP A 165 -2.32 -0.52 5.29
C ASP A 165 -0.92 -0.28 4.71
N LYS A 166 0.10 -0.66 5.46
CA LYS A 166 1.50 -0.46 5.09
C LYS A 166 1.85 -1.12 3.76
N LEU A 167 1.37 -2.33 3.50
CA LEU A 167 1.67 -3.05 2.27
C LEU A 167 0.97 -2.43 1.05
N ILE A 168 -0.27 -1.95 1.21
CA ILE A 168 -0.98 -1.22 0.15
C ILE A 168 -0.26 0.10 -0.12
N ARG A 169 0.09 0.84 0.92
CA ARG A 169 0.80 2.11 0.84
C ARG A 169 2.12 1.97 0.09
N GLU A 170 2.96 1.01 0.49
CA GLU A 170 4.26 0.75 -0.14
C GLU A 170 4.11 0.31 -1.60
N SER A 171 3.18 -0.63 -1.89
CA SER A 171 2.93 -1.09 -3.26
C SER A 171 2.32 -0.02 -4.18
N SER A 172 1.67 0.98 -3.59
CA SER A 172 1.10 2.13 -4.30
C SER A 172 2.09 3.31 -4.42
N GLY A 173 3.31 3.17 -3.89
CA GLY A 173 4.32 4.23 -3.92
C GLY A 173 3.93 5.49 -3.15
N ILE A 174 3.05 5.36 -2.14
CA ILE A 174 2.61 6.48 -1.31
C ILE A 174 3.68 6.76 -0.26
N ASP A 175 4.29 7.94 -0.35
CA ASP A 175 5.22 8.46 0.64
C ASP A 175 4.49 9.43 1.57
N LEU A 176 4.50 9.12 2.88
CA LEU A 176 3.89 9.95 3.91
C LEU A 176 4.87 10.96 4.53
N LYS A 177 6.16 10.84 4.23
CA LYS A 177 7.20 11.64 4.85
C LYS A 177 6.96 13.13 4.62
N ASN A 178 6.80 13.87 5.71
CA ASN A 178 6.57 15.31 5.72
C ASN A 178 5.28 15.76 4.95
N ASN A 179 4.33 14.84 4.74
CA ASN A 179 3.05 15.10 4.09
C ASN A 179 1.91 15.23 5.12
N ILE A 180 0.76 15.72 4.68
CA ILE A 180 -0.43 15.93 5.50
C ILE A 180 -1.45 14.85 5.15
N VAL A 181 -2.03 14.22 6.17
CA VAL A 181 -3.10 13.24 6.02
C VAL A 181 -4.36 13.74 6.72
N ILE A 182 -5.48 13.73 6.02
CA ILE A 182 -6.79 14.12 6.54
C ILE A 182 -7.72 12.92 6.42
N PHE A 183 -8.24 12.44 7.55
CA PHE A 183 -9.24 11.38 7.60
C PHE A 183 -10.63 12.01 7.80
N ASP A 184 -11.47 11.89 6.79
CA ASP A 184 -12.86 12.28 6.83
C ASP A 184 -13.73 11.16 7.39
N GLU A 185 -14.74 11.48 8.22
CA GLU A 185 -15.56 10.51 8.94
C GLU A 185 -14.75 9.52 9.80
N ALA A 186 -13.79 10.08 10.55
CA ALA A 186 -12.79 9.33 11.30
C ALA A 186 -13.34 8.38 12.38
N HIS A 187 -14.63 8.47 12.74
CA HIS A 187 -15.31 7.52 13.63
C HIS A 187 -15.31 6.07 13.10
N ASN A 188 -15.09 5.88 11.79
CA ASN A 188 -14.96 4.56 11.17
C ASN A 188 -13.50 4.06 11.08
N LEU A 189 -12.54 4.83 11.57
CA LEU A 189 -11.13 4.58 11.34
C LEU A 189 -10.59 3.43 12.20
N GLU A 190 -11.15 3.24 13.37
CA GLU A 190 -10.73 2.26 14.36
C GLU A 190 -10.74 0.83 13.81
N ASP A 191 -11.85 0.41 13.22
CA ASP A 191 -12.00 -0.92 12.63
C ASP A 191 -11.02 -1.13 11.47
N GLN A 192 -10.82 -0.13 10.62
CA GLN A 192 -9.86 -0.20 9.51
C GLN A 192 -8.42 -0.31 10.00
N CYS A 193 -8.09 0.34 11.11
CA CYS A 193 -6.77 0.25 11.73
C CYS A 193 -6.52 -1.16 12.29
N ARG A 194 -7.51 -1.75 13.00
CA ARG A 194 -7.43 -3.12 13.48
C ARG A 194 -7.31 -4.12 12.33
N GLU A 195 -8.11 -3.96 11.29
CA GLU A 195 -8.07 -4.83 10.12
C GLU A 195 -6.71 -4.78 9.41
N ALA A 196 -6.15 -3.60 9.19
CA ALA A 196 -4.88 -3.40 8.51
C ALA A 196 -3.67 -3.99 9.27
N THR A 197 -3.80 -4.19 10.58
CA THR A 197 -2.75 -4.75 11.45
C THR A 197 -3.10 -6.15 11.98
N SER A 198 -4.16 -6.77 11.46
CA SER A 198 -4.58 -8.13 11.76
C SER A 198 -4.39 -9.04 10.56
N PHE A 199 -4.29 -10.34 10.80
CA PHE A 199 -4.13 -11.32 9.73
C PHE A 199 -4.76 -12.66 10.11
N SER A 200 -5.22 -13.40 9.09
CA SER A 200 -5.73 -14.76 9.28
C SER A 200 -4.98 -15.73 8.40
N VAL A 201 -4.65 -16.89 8.94
CA VAL A 201 -3.87 -17.92 8.25
C VAL A 201 -4.50 -19.30 8.44
N THR A 202 -4.40 -20.14 7.40
CA THR A 202 -4.79 -21.56 7.43
C THR A 202 -3.61 -22.45 7.04
N VAL A 203 -3.72 -23.74 7.32
CA VAL A 203 -2.69 -24.71 6.90
C VAL A 203 -2.58 -24.73 5.38
N SER A 204 -3.69 -24.71 4.66
CA SER A 204 -3.72 -24.71 3.19
C SER A 204 -3.04 -23.48 2.60
N LEU A 205 -3.29 -22.30 3.16
CA LEU A 205 -2.62 -21.06 2.72
C LEU A 205 -1.09 -21.17 2.85
N ILE A 206 -0.60 -21.61 4.03
CA ILE A 206 0.85 -21.72 4.24
C ILE A 206 1.45 -22.80 3.34
N THR A 207 0.77 -23.92 3.14
CA THR A 207 1.22 -24.99 2.25
C THR A 207 1.35 -24.46 0.82
N ALA A 208 0.36 -23.73 0.31
CA ALA A 208 0.41 -23.12 -1.01
C ALA A 208 1.58 -22.11 -1.16
N VAL A 209 1.86 -21.32 -0.10
CA VAL A 209 3.01 -20.41 -0.07
C VAL A 209 4.34 -21.19 -0.15
N ILE A 210 4.48 -22.28 0.61
CA ILE A 210 5.68 -23.11 0.62
C ILE A 210 5.86 -23.79 -0.74
N GLU A 211 4.81 -24.31 -1.37
CA GLU A 211 4.84 -24.90 -2.71
C GLU A 211 5.26 -23.89 -3.76
N MET A 212 4.72 -22.67 -3.70
CA MET A 212 5.13 -21.56 -4.59
C MET A 212 6.63 -21.26 -4.44
N LEU A 213 7.14 -21.13 -3.22
CA LEU A 213 8.57 -20.93 -2.97
C LEU A 213 9.40 -22.14 -3.48
N GLY A 214 8.87 -23.36 -3.34
CA GLY A 214 9.48 -24.57 -3.87
C GLY A 214 9.66 -24.53 -5.39
N ASN A 215 8.64 -24.05 -6.10
CA ASN A 215 8.68 -23.88 -7.55
C ASN A 215 9.71 -22.81 -7.97
N CYS A 216 9.93 -21.77 -7.16
CA CYS A 216 10.94 -20.74 -7.42
C CYS A 216 12.38 -21.31 -7.48
N LYS A 217 12.68 -22.42 -6.79
CA LYS A 217 14.01 -23.05 -6.81
C LYS A 217 14.46 -23.54 -8.20
N ASN A 218 13.50 -23.76 -9.08
CA ASN A 218 13.76 -24.24 -10.43
C ASN A 218 14.18 -23.12 -11.41
N PHE A 219 14.13 -21.86 -10.97
CA PHE A 219 14.49 -20.72 -11.81
C PHE A 219 15.97 -20.31 -11.66
N PRO A 220 16.55 -19.72 -12.72
CA PRO A 220 17.93 -19.26 -12.69
C PRO A 220 18.17 -18.23 -11.57
N ASN A 221 19.37 -18.28 -10.98
CA ASN A 221 19.80 -17.34 -9.95
C ASN A 221 18.86 -17.25 -8.74
N CYS A 222 18.10 -18.33 -8.44
CA CYS A 222 17.22 -18.36 -7.29
C CYS A 222 18.00 -18.08 -6.00
N PRO A 223 17.63 -17.05 -5.22
CA PRO A 223 18.37 -16.71 -4.01
C PRO A 223 18.18 -17.76 -2.91
N ALA A 224 19.24 -18.01 -2.13
CA ALA A 224 19.17 -18.90 -0.96
C ALA A 224 18.06 -18.54 0.03
N ALA A 225 17.69 -17.26 0.06
CA ALA A 225 16.57 -16.73 0.85
C ALA A 225 15.24 -17.48 0.62
N VAL A 226 15.01 -18.03 -0.57
CA VAL A 226 13.81 -18.85 -0.89
C VAL A 226 13.78 -20.09 0.00
N ALA A 227 14.88 -20.83 0.09
CA ALA A 227 14.96 -22.04 0.91
C ALA A 227 14.81 -21.71 2.42
N GLU A 228 15.40 -20.60 2.86
CA GLU A 228 15.34 -20.16 4.25
C GLU A 228 13.92 -19.75 4.65
N LEU A 229 13.18 -19.04 3.78
CA LEU A 229 11.77 -18.72 4.00
C LEU A 229 10.91 -19.98 4.07
N MET A 230 11.15 -20.97 3.18
CA MET A 230 10.41 -22.24 3.21
C MET A 230 10.59 -22.97 4.54
N VAL A 231 11.82 -23.06 5.04
CA VAL A 231 12.13 -23.71 6.33
C VAL A 231 11.43 -22.98 7.47
N ALA A 232 11.52 -21.67 7.52
CA ALA A 232 10.89 -20.89 8.58
C ALA A 232 9.36 -21.03 8.58
N LEU A 233 8.72 -20.96 7.40
CA LEU A 233 7.27 -21.08 7.29
C LEU A 233 6.76 -22.50 7.56
N SER A 234 7.56 -23.53 7.39
CA SER A 234 7.16 -24.94 7.61
C SER A 234 6.80 -25.25 9.08
N LEU A 235 7.26 -24.45 10.02
CA LEU A 235 6.94 -24.60 11.44
C LEU A 235 5.49 -24.15 11.77
N ILE A 236 4.90 -23.26 10.99
CA ILE A 236 3.55 -22.72 11.23
C ILE A 236 2.48 -23.82 11.10
N PRO A 237 2.39 -24.63 10.01
CA PRO A 237 1.41 -25.73 9.92
C PRO A 237 1.57 -26.76 11.02
N TYR A 238 2.80 -27.05 11.45
CA TYR A 238 3.05 -27.96 12.56
C TYR A 238 2.47 -27.40 13.86
N TRP A 239 2.74 -26.13 14.18
CA TRP A 239 2.22 -25.48 15.37
C TRP A 239 0.68 -25.41 15.35
N ILE A 240 0.05 -25.10 14.20
CA ILE A 240 -1.42 -25.09 14.06
C ILE A 240 -2.01 -26.45 14.41
N LYS A 241 -1.46 -27.53 13.81
CA LYS A 241 -1.92 -28.91 14.04
C LYS A 241 -1.74 -29.38 15.49
N ASP A 242 -0.67 -28.96 16.14
CA ASP A 242 -0.41 -29.30 17.54
C ASP A 242 -1.33 -28.49 18.49
N SER A 243 -1.47 -27.20 18.28
CA SER A 243 -2.35 -26.33 19.08
C SER A 243 -3.82 -26.70 18.92
N ALA A 244 -4.26 -27.14 17.75
CA ALA A 244 -5.62 -27.58 17.50
C ALA A 244 -6.09 -28.72 18.43
N LYS A 245 -5.19 -29.56 18.96
CA LYS A 245 -5.51 -30.62 19.93
C LYS A 245 -6.02 -30.08 21.25
N ALA A 246 -5.73 -28.83 21.60
CA ALA A 246 -6.12 -28.17 22.82
C ALA A 246 -7.39 -27.30 22.68
N MET A 247 -7.97 -27.24 21.48
CA MET A 247 -9.20 -26.47 21.23
C MET A 247 -10.38 -27.05 22.02
N ARG A 248 -11.28 -26.17 22.44
CA ARG A 248 -12.47 -26.51 23.24
C ARG A 248 -13.73 -26.16 22.47
N ASN A 249 -14.80 -26.95 22.68
CA ASN A 249 -16.12 -26.68 22.10
C ASN A 249 -16.86 -25.65 22.97
N GLU A 250 -17.28 -24.53 22.38
CA GLU A 250 -18.02 -23.46 23.06
C GLU A 250 -19.54 -23.63 23.00
N GLY A 251 -20.04 -24.87 22.85
CA GLY A 251 -21.48 -25.18 22.95
C GLY A 251 -22.29 -25.00 21.67
N SER A 252 -21.75 -24.31 20.66
CA SER A 252 -22.34 -24.15 19.32
C SER A 252 -21.82 -25.16 18.29
N GLY A 253 -20.93 -26.07 18.70
CA GLY A 253 -20.15 -26.94 17.81
C GLY A 253 -18.90 -26.26 17.24
N GLU A 254 -18.66 -25.04 17.61
CA GLU A 254 -17.44 -24.28 17.23
C GLU A 254 -16.30 -24.64 18.20
N MET A 255 -15.15 -24.95 17.62
CA MET A 255 -13.91 -25.24 18.36
C MET A 255 -13.05 -23.99 18.43
N ILE A 256 -12.62 -23.60 19.63
CA ILE A 256 -11.84 -22.36 19.86
C ILE A 256 -10.67 -22.63 20.82
N LEU A 257 -9.56 -21.92 20.57
CA LEU A 257 -8.42 -21.77 21.48
C LEU A 257 -7.84 -20.37 21.35
N GLU A 258 -7.75 -19.66 22.46
CA GLU A 258 -7.25 -18.27 22.47
C GLU A 258 -5.97 -18.14 23.28
N PHE A 259 -5.09 -17.25 22.79
CA PHE A 259 -3.90 -16.79 23.48
C PHE A 259 -3.90 -15.25 23.47
N VAL A 260 -3.71 -14.65 24.61
CA VAL A 260 -3.79 -13.19 24.77
C VAL A 260 -2.53 -12.62 25.41
N ALA A 261 -2.26 -11.36 25.13
CA ALA A 261 -1.19 -10.56 25.74
C ALA A 261 0.16 -11.30 25.74
N GLU A 262 0.73 -11.53 26.92
CA GLU A 262 2.06 -12.15 27.11
C GLU A 262 2.20 -13.55 26.50
N GLN A 263 1.10 -14.26 26.25
CA GLN A 263 1.13 -15.57 25.61
C GLN A 263 1.44 -15.48 24.12
N VAL A 264 1.11 -14.37 23.47
CA VAL A 264 1.25 -14.19 22.01
C VAL A 264 2.70 -14.29 21.54
N PRO A 265 3.68 -13.56 22.11
CA PRO A 265 5.09 -13.71 21.73
C PRO A 265 5.61 -15.12 21.94
N PHE A 266 5.18 -15.80 23.00
CA PHE A 266 5.57 -17.19 23.26
C PHE A 266 5.06 -18.15 22.15
N GLN A 267 3.84 -17.95 21.63
CA GLN A 267 3.36 -18.76 20.51
C GLN A 267 4.12 -18.48 19.23
N PHE A 268 4.45 -17.22 18.91
CA PHE A 268 5.29 -16.90 17.77
C PHE A 268 6.70 -17.51 17.89
N ASN A 269 7.27 -17.52 19.08
CA ASN A 269 8.57 -18.17 19.32
C ASN A 269 8.50 -19.68 19.04
N LYS A 270 7.39 -20.36 19.38
CA LYS A 270 7.17 -21.77 19.03
C LYS A 270 7.07 -22.00 17.53
N MET A 271 6.56 -21.03 16.77
CA MET A 271 6.55 -21.05 15.30
C MET A 271 7.91 -20.69 14.69
N GLY A 272 8.96 -20.43 15.48
CA GLY A 272 10.25 -19.96 15.00
C GLY A 272 10.27 -18.48 14.58
N LEU A 273 9.18 -17.75 14.81
CA LEU A 273 9.01 -16.35 14.47
C LEU A 273 9.39 -15.44 15.65
N THR A 274 10.64 -15.49 16.09
CA THR A 274 11.15 -14.62 17.15
C THR A 274 11.34 -13.19 16.63
N ARG A 275 11.47 -12.20 17.52
CA ARG A 275 11.73 -10.79 17.16
C ARG A 275 12.90 -10.62 16.18
N ASN A 276 13.96 -11.40 16.33
CA ASN A 276 15.14 -11.34 15.47
C ASN A 276 14.91 -12.04 14.14
N THR A 277 14.36 -13.28 14.17
CA THR A 277 14.08 -14.05 12.96
C THR A 277 13.08 -13.34 12.04
N VAL A 278 12.06 -12.65 12.58
CA VAL A 278 11.10 -11.86 11.79
C VAL A 278 11.79 -10.75 10.99
N LYS A 279 12.74 -10.02 11.59
CA LYS A 279 13.52 -8.98 10.88
C LYS A 279 14.41 -9.57 9.78
N GLU A 280 15.05 -10.68 10.06
CA GLU A 280 15.87 -11.39 9.07
C GLU A 280 15.02 -11.91 7.91
N LEU A 281 13.88 -12.55 8.21
CA LEU A 281 12.96 -13.08 7.22
C LEU A 281 12.33 -11.96 6.36
N ALA A 282 12.03 -10.79 6.94
CA ALA A 282 11.57 -9.63 6.18
C ALA A 282 12.61 -9.16 5.16
N THR A 283 13.89 -9.11 5.56
CA THR A 283 15.00 -8.80 4.64
C THR A 283 15.13 -9.84 3.52
N LYS A 284 14.95 -11.13 3.86
CA LYS A 284 14.99 -12.23 2.89
C LYS A 284 13.80 -12.18 1.93
N ALA A 285 12.61 -11.87 2.43
CA ALA A 285 11.42 -11.68 1.60
C ALA A 285 11.60 -10.54 0.59
N ALA A 286 12.20 -9.42 1.00
CA ALA A 286 12.53 -8.33 0.10
C ALA A 286 13.49 -8.76 -1.02
N LYS A 287 14.56 -9.51 -0.69
CA LYS A 287 15.49 -10.05 -1.68
C LYS A 287 14.81 -10.98 -2.70
N VAL A 288 13.84 -11.80 -2.25
CA VAL A 288 13.08 -12.68 -3.15
C VAL A 288 12.17 -11.88 -4.07
N GLN A 289 11.59 -10.78 -3.59
CA GLN A 289 10.81 -9.88 -4.43
C GLN A 289 11.64 -9.15 -5.47
N ASP A 290 12.82 -8.66 -5.09
CA ASP A 290 13.71 -7.94 -6.01
C ASP A 290 14.23 -8.90 -7.10
N TRP A 291 14.64 -10.12 -6.71
CA TRP A 291 14.98 -11.17 -7.68
C TRP A 291 13.83 -11.49 -8.65
N HIS A 292 12.58 -11.55 -8.16
CA HIS A 292 11.43 -11.78 -9.02
C HIS A 292 11.19 -10.63 -10.00
N LYS A 293 11.39 -9.36 -9.58
CA LYS A 293 11.32 -8.20 -10.47
C LYS A 293 12.40 -8.28 -11.55
N GLU A 294 13.65 -8.59 -11.18
CA GLU A 294 14.76 -8.75 -12.13
C GLU A 294 14.45 -9.82 -13.18
N ILE A 295 13.88 -10.97 -12.79
CA ILE A 295 13.47 -12.01 -13.75
C ILE A 295 12.42 -11.49 -14.71
N ILE A 296 11.44 -10.72 -14.23
CA ILE A 296 10.39 -10.12 -15.07
C ILE A 296 10.98 -9.11 -16.05
N GLU A 297 11.89 -8.24 -15.60
CA GLU A 297 12.52 -7.19 -16.42
C GLU A 297 13.49 -7.77 -17.47
N LEU A 298 14.22 -8.84 -17.14
CA LEU A 298 15.15 -9.50 -18.06
C LEU A 298 14.42 -10.31 -19.15
N SER A 299 13.13 -10.56 -18.99
CA SER A 299 12.34 -11.33 -19.93
C SER A 299 11.68 -10.42 -20.98
N GLU A 300 12.41 -10.04 -22.02
CA GLU A 300 11.90 -9.23 -23.15
C GLU A 300 10.84 -9.92 -24.03
N ALA A 301 10.51 -11.19 -23.75
CA ALA A 301 9.56 -11.98 -24.57
C ALA A 301 8.38 -12.49 -23.74
N PRO A 302 7.15 -12.53 -24.32
CA PRO A 302 5.96 -13.10 -23.66
C PRO A 302 6.10 -14.58 -23.28
N ASP A 303 6.98 -15.32 -23.97
CA ASP A 303 7.35 -16.69 -23.64
C ASP A 303 8.41 -16.84 -22.52
N ALA A 304 8.96 -15.75 -22.02
CA ALA A 304 10.07 -15.74 -21.06
C ALA A 304 9.64 -16.11 -19.63
N PHE A 305 8.35 -16.19 -19.36
CA PHE A 305 7.83 -16.81 -18.14
C PHE A 305 7.85 -18.35 -18.18
N ARG A 306 8.36 -18.92 -19.27
CA ARG A 306 8.58 -20.36 -19.46
C ARG A 306 10.07 -20.64 -19.48
N TRP A 307 10.57 -21.18 -18.40
CA TRP A 307 11.92 -21.71 -18.35
C TRP A 307 11.89 -23.22 -18.49
N VAL A 308 12.64 -23.74 -19.45
CA VAL A 308 12.82 -25.21 -19.61
C VAL A 308 13.96 -25.62 -18.69
N CYS A 309 13.66 -26.41 -17.68
CA CYS A 309 14.65 -26.92 -16.78
C CYS A 309 15.66 -27.81 -17.54
N PRO A 310 16.97 -27.48 -17.51
CA PRO A 310 17.98 -28.27 -18.21
C PRO A 310 18.12 -29.70 -17.68
N THR A 311 17.68 -29.96 -16.45
CA THR A 311 17.86 -31.26 -15.78
C THR A 311 16.68 -32.20 -15.99
N ASP A 312 15.45 -31.73 -16.12
CA ASP A 312 14.25 -32.55 -16.28
C ASP A 312 13.47 -32.32 -17.58
N GLY A 313 13.88 -31.32 -18.38
CA GLY A 313 13.24 -30.94 -19.65
C GLY A 313 11.81 -30.37 -19.52
N LYS A 314 11.31 -30.11 -18.30
CA LYS A 314 9.99 -29.58 -18.08
C LYS A 314 9.99 -28.08 -18.19
N THR A 315 8.88 -27.52 -18.70
CA THR A 315 8.65 -26.09 -18.76
C THR A 315 8.01 -25.64 -17.44
N HIS A 316 8.73 -24.78 -16.72
CA HIS A 316 8.24 -24.12 -15.51
C HIS A 316 7.74 -22.71 -15.86
N THR A 317 6.60 -22.31 -15.31
CA THR A 317 6.07 -20.96 -15.45
C THR A 317 6.36 -20.18 -14.17
N VAL A 318 6.75 -18.91 -14.28
CA VAL A 318 6.79 -17.99 -13.13
C VAL A 318 5.36 -17.80 -12.65
N VAL A 319 5.11 -18.22 -11.42
CA VAL A 319 3.79 -18.54 -10.93
C VAL A 319 2.97 -17.26 -10.76
N PRO A 320 1.78 -17.14 -11.36
CA PRO A 320 0.83 -16.07 -11.05
C PRO A 320 0.50 -15.93 -9.54
N ALA A 321 0.60 -17.04 -8.81
CA ALA A 321 0.48 -17.11 -7.36
C ALA A 321 1.62 -16.42 -6.58
N PHE A 322 2.72 -16.03 -7.23
CA PHE A 322 3.88 -15.44 -6.54
C PHE A 322 3.52 -14.17 -5.78
N THR A 323 2.84 -13.23 -6.43
CA THR A 323 2.46 -11.94 -5.82
C THR A 323 1.55 -12.14 -4.62
N VAL A 324 0.57 -13.03 -4.71
CA VAL A 324 -0.37 -13.35 -3.62
C VAL A 324 0.36 -14.01 -2.46
N SER A 325 1.21 -14.99 -2.75
CA SER A 325 1.99 -15.70 -1.74
C SER A 325 3.01 -14.81 -1.05
N MET A 326 3.69 -13.93 -1.80
CA MET A 326 4.62 -12.97 -1.21
C MET A 326 3.92 -11.95 -0.33
N ARG A 327 2.72 -11.50 -0.72
CA ARG A 327 1.89 -10.64 0.14
C ARG A 327 1.52 -11.35 1.45
N SER A 328 1.17 -12.63 1.39
CA SER A 328 0.88 -13.43 2.61
C SER A 328 2.10 -13.53 3.52
N ILE A 329 3.29 -13.77 2.96
CA ILE A 329 4.56 -13.77 3.72
C ILE A 329 4.78 -12.42 4.38
N GLN A 330 4.64 -11.33 3.63
CA GLN A 330 4.82 -9.96 4.15
C GLN A 330 3.83 -9.64 5.26
N MET A 331 2.55 -10.02 5.12
CA MET A 331 1.54 -9.83 6.17
C MET A 331 1.87 -10.62 7.43
N ILE A 332 2.27 -11.89 7.32
CA ILE A 332 2.69 -12.70 8.47
C ILE A 332 3.84 -12.00 9.20
N LEU A 333 4.89 -11.59 8.48
CA LEU A 333 6.07 -10.98 9.07
C LEU A 333 5.77 -9.60 9.66
N LEU A 334 4.94 -8.79 8.99
CA LEU A 334 4.54 -7.47 9.45
C LEU A 334 3.73 -7.55 10.75
N VAL A 335 2.68 -8.37 10.76
CA VAL A 335 1.78 -8.52 11.92
C VAL A 335 2.53 -9.16 13.09
N THR A 336 3.38 -10.17 12.84
CA THR A 336 4.22 -10.77 13.88
C THR A 336 5.22 -9.76 14.45
N GLY A 337 5.78 -8.91 13.58
CA GLY A 337 6.67 -7.82 13.99
C GLY A 337 5.97 -6.84 14.94
N TYR A 338 4.77 -6.41 14.60
CA TYR A 338 3.94 -5.57 15.47
C TYR A 338 3.58 -6.29 16.79
N ALA A 339 3.21 -7.57 16.73
CA ALA A 339 2.87 -8.32 17.94
C ALA A 339 4.05 -8.52 18.90
N HIS A 340 5.29 -8.54 18.40
CA HIS A 340 6.49 -8.50 19.24
C HIS A 340 6.83 -7.12 19.80
N GLU A 341 6.32 -6.07 19.19
CA GLU A 341 6.54 -4.70 19.67
C GLU A 341 5.43 -4.24 20.63
N PHE A 342 4.20 -4.64 20.37
CA PHE A 342 2.99 -4.27 21.09
C PHE A 342 2.31 -5.51 21.68
N GLU A 343 3.02 -6.24 22.54
CA GLU A 343 2.67 -7.57 23.05
C GLU A 343 1.27 -7.65 23.66
N ILE A 344 0.86 -6.62 24.42
CA ILE A 344 -0.44 -6.56 25.09
C ILE A 344 -1.61 -6.23 24.15
N ASP A 345 -1.30 -5.73 22.96
CA ASP A 345 -2.29 -5.26 22.00
C ASP A 345 -2.68 -6.35 20.96
N TYR A 346 -2.22 -7.60 21.17
CA TYR A 346 -2.49 -8.70 20.25
C TYR A 346 -3.11 -9.91 20.92
N ALA A 347 -3.94 -10.62 20.14
CA ALA A 347 -4.47 -11.94 20.48
C ALA A 347 -4.32 -12.90 19.31
N ILE A 348 -4.12 -14.19 19.60
CA ILE A 348 -4.16 -15.28 18.62
C ILE A 348 -5.37 -16.15 18.95
N CYS A 349 -6.27 -16.37 17.99
CA CYS A 349 -7.42 -17.23 18.11
C CYS A 349 -7.39 -18.32 17.04
N LEU A 350 -7.36 -19.58 17.47
CA LEU A 350 -7.63 -20.72 16.60
C LEU A 350 -9.13 -20.97 16.62
N GLN A 351 -9.75 -21.01 15.45
CA GLN A 351 -11.19 -21.17 15.28
C GLN A 351 -11.46 -22.22 14.20
N GLN A 352 -12.40 -23.12 14.47
CA GLN A 352 -12.95 -24.04 13.49
C GLN A 352 -14.46 -24.11 13.68
N LYS A 353 -15.21 -23.61 12.70
CA LYS A 353 -16.67 -23.68 12.67
C LYS A 353 -17.10 -25.08 12.24
N PRO A 354 -18.33 -25.51 12.58
CA PRO A 354 -18.81 -26.87 12.26
C PRO A 354 -18.76 -27.25 10.78
N MET A 355 -18.80 -26.27 9.87
CA MET A 355 -18.76 -26.48 8.42
C MET A 355 -17.37 -26.26 7.82
N ASP A 356 -16.39 -25.78 8.61
CA ASP A 356 -15.04 -25.52 8.12
C ASP A 356 -14.25 -26.83 8.04
N THR A 357 -13.55 -27.02 6.94
CA THR A 357 -12.70 -28.21 6.68
C THR A 357 -11.36 -28.12 7.40
N GLU A 358 -10.94 -26.92 7.81
CA GLU A 358 -9.65 -26.69 8.47
C GLU A 358 -9.74 -25.62 9.57
N VAL A 359 -8.74 -25.63 10.46
CA VAL A 359 -8.58 -24.63 11.51
C VAL A 359 -8.08 -23.33 10.89
N LYS A 360 -8.73 -22.22 11.23
CA LYS A 360 -8.32 -20.88 10.89
C LYS A 360 -7.65 -20.23 12.10
N VAL A 361 -6.48 -19.67 11.91
CA VAL A 361 -5.75 -18.91 12.93
C VAL A 361 -5.92 -17.44 12.64
N HIS A 362 -6.51 -16.73 13.58
CA HIS A 362 -6.65 -15.28 13.54
C HIS A 362 -5.60 -14.65 14.45
N ILE A 363 -4.88 -13.67 13.95
CA ILE A 363 -3.96 -12.82 14.70
C ILE A 363 -4.61 -11.45 14.71
N TRP A 364 -5.25 -11.10 15.80
CA TRP A 364 -6.03 -9.89 15.94
C TRP A 364 -5.23 -8.80 16.65
N CYS A 365 -5.21 -7.62 16.07
CA CYS A 365 -4.79 -6.40 16.73
C CYS A 365 -5.97 -5.82 17.53
N LEU A 366 -5.82 -5.68 18.83
CA LEU A 366 -6.85 -5.17 19.73
C LEU A 366 -6.81 -3.65 19.85
N ASN A 367 -5.65 -3.03 19.53
CA ASN A 367 -5.43 -1.58 19.66
C ASN A 367 -5.24 -0.92 18.29
N PRO A 368 -6.19 -0.10 17.83
CA PRO A 368 -6.08 0.61 16.56
C PRO A 368 -4.87 1.56 16.49
N GLY A 369 -4.34 2.00 17.65
CA GLY A 369 -3.16 2.87 17.76
C GLY A 369 -1.90 2.27 17.15
N VAL A 370 -1.81 0.94 17.02
CA VAL A 370 -0.67 0.26 16.36
C VAL A 370 -0.52 0.71 14.90
N ALA A 371 -1.64 0.81 14.15
CA ALA A 371 -1.62 1.28 12.77
C ALA A 371 -1.20 2.76 12.65
N PHE A 372 -1.46 3.57 13.67
CA PHE A 372 -1.10 4.99 13.69
C PHE A 372 0.37 5.26 13.95
N LYS A 373 1.15 4.28 14.39
CA LYS A 373 2.58 4.48 14.67
C LYS A 373 3.32 5.05 13.46
N ASP A 374 3.21 4.38 12.32
CA ASP A 374 3.86 4.80 11.08
C ASP A 374 3.41 6.20 10.64
N LEU A 375 2.11 6.51 10.79
CA LEU A 375 1.56 7.82 10.45
C LEU A 375 2.15 8.92 11.33
N ARG A 376 2.20 8.68 12.64
CA ARG A 376 2.73 9.65 13.61
C ARG A 376 4.21 9.94 13.39
N GLU A 377 4.98 8.93 13.00
CA GLU A 377 6.43 9.06 12.82
C GLU A 377 6.81 9.71 11.48
N GLN A 378 5.99 9.57 10.45
CA GLN A 378 6.31 10.01 9.09
C GLN A 378 5.59 11.29 8.68
N CYS A 379 4.32 11.45 9.06
CA CYS A 379 3.52 12.58 8.61
C CYS A 379 3.94 13.88 9.28
N ARG A 380 3.84 14.97 8.52
CA ARG A 380 3.92 16.32 9.07
C ARG A 380 2.73 16.63 9.97
N SER A 381 1.54 16.15 9.59
CA SER A 381 0.30 16.39 10.31
C SER A 381 -0.72 15.31 9.97
N VAL A 382 -1.48 14.86 10.94
CA VAL A 382 -2.64 13.98 10.77
C VAL A 382 -3.86 14.70 11.34
N VAL A 383 -4.89 14.87 10.51
CA VAL A 383 -6.13 15.54 10.86
C VAL A 383 -7.27 14.55 10.83
N LEU A 384 -8.04 14.48 11.91
CA LEU A 384 -9.26 13.66 11.99
C LEU A 384 -10.47 14.58 11.95
N THR A 385 -11.39 14.33 11.03
CA THR A 385 -12.66 15.08 10.92
C THR A 385 -13.83 14.12 10.99
N SER A 386 -14.85 14.46 11.78
CA SER A 386 -16.12 13.73 11.77
C SER A 386 -17.17 14.52 12.52
N GLY A 387 -18.41 14.49 12.05
CA GLY A 387 -19.56 15.05 12.76
C GLY A 387 -19.97 14.26 14.01
N ALA A 388 -19.48 13.02 14.18
CA ALA A 388 -19.83 12.12 15.27
C ALA A 388 -18.77 12.00 16.37
N LEU A 389 -17.54 12.51 16.17
CA LEU A 389 -16.47 12.42 17.16
C LEU A 389 -16.74 13.34 18.37
N ARG A 390 -16.67 12.75 19.59
CA ARG A 390 -16.65 13.49 20.84
C ARG A 390 -15.24 13.52 21.42
N MET A 391 -14.83 14.67 21.99
CA MET A 391 -13.48 14.86 22.56
C MET A 391 -13.11 13.86 23.67
N THR A 392 -14.10 13.19 24.27
CA THR A 392 -13.93 12.24 25.38
C THR A 392 -13.48 10.83 24.92
N GLU A 393 -13.51 10.54 23.62
CA GLU A 393 -13.18 9.22 23.07
C GLU A 393 -11.73 9.12 22.58
N LEU A 394 -11.01 10.23 22.58
CA LEU A 394 -9.60 10.31 22.19
C LEU A 394 -8.74 10.51 23.43
N GLU A 395 -8.10 9.46 23.92
CA GLU A 395 -7.18 9.56 25.05
C GLU A 395 -6.04 10.59 24.78
N PRO A 396 -5.69 11.43 25.80
CA PRO A 396 -4.74 12.53 25.63
C PRO A 396 -3.26 12.09 25.49
N SER A 397 -2.97 10.78 25.41
CA SER A 397 -1.60 10.27 25.35
C SER A 397 -0.88 10.51 24.03
N SER A 398 -1.59 10.89 22.96
CA SER A 398 -1.00 11.28 21.69
C SER A 398 -0.92 12.80 21.56
N ARG A 399 0.16 13.38 22.03
CA ARG A 399 0.48 14.82 21.90
C ARG A 399 0.83 15.19 20.46
N HIS A 400 -0.04 15.07 19.47
CA HIS A 400 0.16 15.73 18.18
C HIS A 400 -1.18 15.98 17.50
N CYS A 401 -1.54 17.25 17.48
CA CYS A 401 -2.51 17.95 16.66
C CYS A 401 -3.72 17.13 16.17
N PHE A 402 -4.74 17.09 17.01
CA PHE A 402 -6.11 16.98 16.54
C PHE A 402 -6.61 18.41 16.30
N VAL A 403 -6.62 18.86 15.06
CA VAL A 403 -7.35 20.05 14.69
C VAL A 403 -8.77 19.58 14.37
N ILE A 404 -9.72 19.82 15.29
CA ILE A 404 -11.16 19.68 15.05
C ILE A 404 -11.66 20.96 14.38
#